data_56b2d4fe50f1516fa95aad682b0ee64d
#
_entry.id   56b2d4fe50f1516fa95aad682b0ee64d
#
_cell.length_a   1.000
_cell.length_b   1.000
_cell.length_c   1.000
_cell.angle_alpha   90.00
_cell.angle_beta   90.00
_cell.angle_gamma   90.00
#
_symmetry.space_group_name_H-M   'P 1'
#
loop_
_entity.id
_entity.type
_entity.pdbx_description
1 polymer ?
#
loop_
_entity_poly.entity_id
_entity_poly.type
_entity_poly.pdbx_seq_one_letter_code
_entity_poly.pdbx_strand_id
1 'polypeptide(L)'
;MKLKGKKAAQPQEKRPLKERVRRMFGKRFFAGSYSVFAAAVVIAIAVAVNLMAGALPTDKTEIDLTSQAIFTLSDQTRRIVSGIDQEVNLYLLAQSGSENDTVVRLLDRYASLNDHLRVQYIDPNEKPTFLDQYDLGSTPLYANSVLVESGERTKLVSYDEIFVTSYSMDYYSYSYTTSTSFDGENALTNAIHYVTSEDIPKVYTLTGHGESELSDTLNTLIERDNMETGTLSLLMIEDVPEDAGVVVINAPTSDLSSDEADMLIRYLENGGRVVLVTDYIESGEMENLLRVTAKMGMTAGEGLIVEGDRNMHVSRYPYYLLPDMVSHDITEPLIEGRYYVLAPLAQPILETEDSDAAVSALLNTSDSAYAKAAGLAMETTEKEEGDADGAFMVAAASELGEGRMVWIASATLMKDNVNAMVSGGNSDLFMNSLDWMCDQQETISIRSKSLDEQGLTLTQAQSSFWRIVLLGVIPGAVLAVGIVVVMRRKRR
;
A
#
# COMPACT_ATOMS: atom_id res chain seq x y z
N MET A 1 -49.26 -97.50 -46.81
CA MET A 1 -48.22 -97.91 -45.94
C MET A 1 -46.89 -97.51 -46.59
N LYS A 2 -46.27 -96.37 -46.34
CA LYS A 2 -45.05 -95.88 -46.94
C LYS A 2 -44.07 -95.45 -45.88
N LEU A 3 -42.97 -96.17 -45.74
CA LEU A 3 -41.88 -95.93 -44.82
C LEU A 3 -41.09 -94.63 -45.27
N LYS A 4 -40.91 -93.66 -44.36
CA LYS A 4 -40.05 -92.53 -44.59
C LYS A 4 -38.62 -92.86 -44.12
N GLY A 5 -37.69 -92.78 -45.11
CA GLY A 5 -36.24 -92.98 -44.89
C GLY A 5 -35.63 -91.84 -44.03
N LYS A 6 -34.77 -92.22 -43.10
CA LYS A 6 -33.90 -91.33 -42.33
C LYS A 6 -32.78 -90.80 -43.25
N LYS A 7 -32.67 -89.43 -43.35
CA LYS A 7 -31.47 -88.81 -43.91
C LYS A 7 -30.37 -88.74 -42.87
N ALA A 8 -29.21 -89.28 -43.23
CA ALA A 8 -27.99 -89.24 -42.40
C ALA A 8 -27.49 -87.78 -42.28
N ALA A 9 -27.07 -87.39 -41.06
CA ALA A 9 -26.41 -86.17 -40.79
C ALA A 9 -24.96 -86.16 -41.31
N GLN A 10 -24.62 -85.13 -42.13
CA GLN A 10 -23.24 -84.95 -42.58
C GLN A 10 -22.39 -84.32 -41.41
N PRO A 11 -21.12 -84.72 -41.25
CA PRO A 11 -20.22 -84.19 -40.24
C PRO A 11 -19.86 -82.75 -40.51
N GLN A 12 -20.07 -81.88 -39.48
CA GLN A 12 -19.64 -80.50 -39.53
C GLN A 12 -18.09 -80.40 -39.38
N GLU A 13 -17.45 -80.02 -40.49
CA GLU A 13 -16.03 -79.71 -40.57
C GLU A 13 -15.68 -78.55 -39.58
N LYS A 14 -14.86 -78.86 -38.55
CA LYS A 14 -14.35 -77.88 -37.58
C LYS A 14 -13.37 -76.94 -38.32
N ARG A 15 -13.81 -75.74 -38.64
CA ARG A 15 -12.95 -74.72 -39.25
C ARG A 15 -11.74 -74.40 -38.34
N PRO A 16 -10.52 -74.20 -38.90
CA PRO A 16 -9.29 -73.99 -38.15
C PRO A 16 -9.38 -72.68 -37.28
N LEU A 17 -8.81 -72.72 -36.09
CA LEU A 17 -8.79 -71.64 -35.11
C LEU A 17 -8.41 -70.27 -35.67
N LYS A 18 -7.51 -70.26 -36.72
CA LYS A 18 -7.09 -69.01 -37.41
C LYS A 18 -8.23 -68.27 -38.10
N GLU A 19 -9.22 -68.96 -38.65
CA GLU A 19 -10.36 -68.32 -39.32
C GLU A 19 -11.39 -67.77 -38.30
N ARG A 20 -11.52 -68.40 -37.14
CA ARG A 20 -12.37 -67.89 -36.04
C ARG A 20 -11.80 -66.62 -35.47
N VAL A 21 -10.49 -66.54 -35.24
CA VAL A 21 -9.79 -65.35 -34.72
C VAL A 21 -9.83 -64.22 -35.74
N ARG A 22 -9.63 -64.49 -37.04
CA ARG A 22 -9.66 -63.49 -38.12
C ARG A 22 -11.07 -62.91 -38.36
N ARG A 23 -12.13 -63.63 -38.02
CA ARG A 23 -13.53 -63.11 -38.07
C ARG A 23 -13.91 -62.30 -36.83
N MET A 24 -13.36 -62.64 -35.67
CA MET A 24 -13.53 -61.84 -34.41
C MET A 24 -12.83 -60.48 -34.52
N PHE A 25 -11.68 -60.40 -35.20
CA PHE A 25 -10.91 -59.18 -35.46
C PHE A 25 -11.19 -58.60 -36.87
N GLY A 26 -12.46 -58.61 -37.30
CA GLY A 26 -12.86 -58.01 -38.59
C GLY A 26 -12.76 -56.49 -38.57
N LYS A 27 -12.87 -55.86 -39.77
CA LYS A 27 -12.76 -54.40 -39.97
C LYS A 27 -13.59 -53.56 -38.96
N ARG A 28 -14.70 -54.09 -38.46
CA ARG A 28 -15.55 -53.41 -37.43
C ARG A 28 -14.93 -53.43 -36.04
N PHE A 29 -14.16 -54.49 -35.71
CA PHE A 29 -13.44 -54.53 -34.43
C PHE A 29 -12.26 -53.55 -34.41
N PHE A 30 -11.51 -53.44 -35.49
CA PHE A 30 -10.44 -52.48 -35.61
C PHE A 30 -10.96 -51.03 -35.64
N ALA A 31 -12.10 -50.73 -36.26
CA ALA A 31 -12.72 -49.42 -36.21
C ALA A 31 -13.23 -49.01 -34.81
N GLY A 32 -13.79 -50.01 -34.08
CA GLY A 32 -14.23 -49.79 -32.68
C GLY A 32 -13.06 -49.64 -31.70
N SER A 33 -12.01 -50.49 -31.85
CA SER A 33 -10.82 -50.42 -31.02
C SER A 33 -10.01 -49.14 -31.24
N TYR A 34 -9.95 -48.62 -32.48
CA TYR A 34 -9.33 -47.33 -32.76
C TYR A 34 -10.07 -46.18 -32.06
N SER A 35 -11.40 -46.20 -32.06
CA SER A 35 -12.21 -45.19 -31.34
C SER A 35 -12.01 -45.22 -29.82
N VAL A 36 -11.96 -46.44 -29.24
CA VAL A 36 -11.66 -46.62 -27.81
C VAL A 36 -10.25 -46.18 -27.46
N PHE A 37 -9.27 -46.57 -28.31
CA PHE A 37 -7.88 -46.13 -28.14
C PHE A 37 -7.74 -44.60 -28.26
N ALA A 38 -8.37 -43.99 -29.27
CA ALA A 38 -8.35 -42.54 -29.43
C ALA A 38 -9.01 -41.83 -28.22
N ALA A 39 -10.10 -42.35 -27.70
CA ALA A 39 -10.72 -41.82 -26.48
C ALA A 39 -9.81 -41.95 -25.26
N ALA A 40 -9.14 -43.09 -25.09
CA ALA A 40 -8.16 -43.33 -24.01
C ALA A 40 -6.96 -42.36 -24.12
N VAL A 41 -6.45 -42.09 -25.32
CA VAL A 41 -5.39 -41.11 -25.55
C VAL A 41 -5.85 -39.69 -25.21
N VAL A 42 -7.04 -39.30 -25.63
CA VAL A 42 -7.61 -37.98 -25.28
C VAL A 42 -7.76 -37.82 -23.77
N ILE A 43 -8.25 -38.84 -23.07
CA ILE A 43 -8.36 -38.83 -21.61
C ILE A 43 -6.96 -38.76 -20.96
N ALA A 44 -5.98 -39.52 -21.47
CA ALA A 44 -4.62 -39.48 -20.96
C ALA A 44 -3.96 -38.10 -21.17
N ILE A 45 -4.20 -37.47 -22.33
CA ILE A 45 -3.74 -36.11 -22.60
C ILE A 45 -4.44 -35.11 -21.66
N ALA A 46 -5.76 -35.21 -21.46
CA ALA A 46 -6.51 -34.33 -20.54
C ALA A 46 -6.00 -34.46 -19.08
N VAL A 47 -5.73 -35.69 -18.63
CA VAL A 47 -5.15 -35.94 -17.30
C VAL A 47 -3.72 -35.37 -17.23
N ALA A 48 -2.89 -35.58 -18.25
CA ALA A 48 -1.54 -35.04 -18.27
C ALA A 48 -1.50 -33.52 -18.28
N VAL A 49 -2.39 -32.88 -19.07
CA VAL A 49 -2.54 -31.41 -19.07
C VAL A 49 -3.00 -30.90 -17.70
N ASN A 50 -3.95 -31.59 -17.08
CA ASN A 50 -4.43 -31.20 -15.74
C ASN A 50 -3.34 -31.35 -14.67
N LEU A 51 -2.55 -32.44 -14.73
CA LEU A 51 -1.42 -32.62 -13.82
C LEU A 51 -0.31 -31.61 -14.08
N MET A 52 -0.03 -31.25 -15.34
CA MET A 52 0.93 -30.18 -15.66
C MET A 52 0.43 -28.83 -15.19
N ALA A 53 -0.85 -28.51 -15.36
CA ALA A 53 -1.43 -27.27 -14.88
C ALA A 53 -1.37 -27.18 -13.34
N GLY A 54 -1.62 -28.27 -12.64
CA GLY A 54 -1.52 -28.33 -11.17
C GLY A 54 -0.07 -28.31 -10.64
N ALA A 55 0.93 -28.55 -11.48
CA ALA A 55 2.35 -28.47 -11.13
C ALA A 55 2.96 -27.08 -11.41
N LEU A 56 2.23 -26.19 -12.07
CA LEU A 56 2.67 -24.82 -12.31
C LEU A 56 2.34 -23.97 -11.08
N PRO A 57 3.19 -22.98 -10.73
CA PRO A 57 2.88 -22.02 -9.67
C PRO A 57 1.53 -21.32 -9.89
N THR A 58 0.80 -21.07 -8.80
CA THR A 58 -0.55 -20.47 -8.83
C THR A 58 -0.58 -19.09 -9.49
N ASP A 59 0.51 -18.35 -9.41
CA ASP A 59 0.68 -17.04 -10.07
C ASP A 59 0.60 -17.09 -11.61
N LYS A 60 0.87 -18.27 -12.21
CA LYS A 60 0.85 -18.51 -13.67
C LYS A 60 -0.40 -19.23 -14.16
N THR A 61 -1.13 -19.89 -13.27
CA THR A 61 -2.29 -20.73 -13.62
C THR A 61 -3.63 -20.13 -13.25
N GLU A 62 -3.65 -19.22 -12.24
CA GLU A 62 -4.84 -18.55 -11.80
C GLU A 62 -4.89 -17.11 -12.33
N ILE A 63 -5.88 -16.81 -13.15
CA ILE A 63 -6.15 -15.45 -13.61
C ILE A 63 -7.01 -14.79 -12.54
N ASP A 64 -6.54 -13.68 -12.00
CA ASP A 64 -7.33 -12.86 -11.09
C ASP A 64 -8.46 -12.19 -11.87
N LEU A 65 -9.69 -12.64 -11.61
CA LEU A 65 -10.92 -12.13 -12.23
C LEU A 65 -11.64 -11.12 -11.35
N THR A 66 -11.07 -10.76 -10.21
CA THR A 66 -11.64 -9.71 -9.36
C THR A 66 -11.53 -8.35 -10.04
N SER A 67 -12.54 -7.49 -9.85
CA SER A 67 -12.59 -6.18 -10.51
C SER A 67 -11.39 -5.28 -10.19
N GLN A 68 -10.78 -5.49 -9.04
CA GLN A 68 -9.63 -4.73 -8.52
C GLN A 68 -8.32 -5.52 -8.51
N ALA A 69 -8.28 -6.72 -9.11
CA ALA A 69 -7.09 -7.58 -9.12
C ALA A 69 -6.51 -7.80 -7.71
N ILE A 70 -7.36 -8.10 -6.72
CA ILE A 70 -6.98 -8.17 -5.29
C ILE A 70 -5.93 -9.25 -5.00
N PHE A 71 -5.83 -10.27 -5.84
CA PHE A 71 -4.84 -11.36 -5.73
C PHE A 71 -3.64 -11.19 -6.67
N THR A 72 -3.57 -10.09 -7.42
CA THR A 72 -2.41 -9.77 -8.25
C THR A 72 -1.41 -8.99 -7.43
N LEU A 73 -0.28 -9.61 -7.10
CA LEU A 73 0.78 -8.99 -6.34
C LEU A 73 1.58 -8.02 -7.20
N SER A 74 1.96 -6.88 -6.62
CA SER A 74 2.77 -5.84 -7.26
C SER A 74 4.19 -6.34 -7.57
N ASP A 75 4.87 -5.64 -8.47
CA ASP A 75 6.27 -5.95 -8.78
C ASP A 75 7.17 -5.66 -7.57
N GLN A 76 6.78 -4.73 -6.70
CA GLN A 76 7.47 -4.42 -5.45
C GLN A 76 7.39 -5.60 -4.48
N THR A 77 6.20 -6.12 -4.19
CA THR A 77 6.02 -7.34 -3.37
C THR A 77 6.85 -8.50 -3.92
N ARG A 78 6.81 -8.71 -5.25
CA ARG A 78 7.57 -9.79 -5.88
C ARG A 78 9.07 -9.64 -5.67
N ARG A 79 9.64 -8.42 -5.80
CA ARG A 79 11.07 -8.18 -5.58
C ARG A 79 11.45 -8.46 -4.13
N ILE A 80 10.71 -7.88 -3.17
CA ILE A 80 10.97 -8.05 -1.74
C ILE A 80 10.91 -9.52 -1.35
N VAL A 81 9.80 -10.19 -1.66
CA VAL A 81 9.58 -11.58 -1.26
C VAL A 81 10.57 -12.54 -1.95
N SER A 82 10.91 -12.30 -3.24
CA SER A 82 11.88 -13.16 -3.94
C SER A 82 13.31 -12.97 -3.44
N GLY A 83 13.62 -11.84 -2.80
CA GLY A 83 14.94 -11.56 -2.25
C GLY A 83 15.21 -12.17 -0.87
N ILE A 84 14.22 -12.79 -0.24
CA ILE A 84 14.33 -13.37 1.11
C ILE A 84 15.12 -14.66 1.04
N ASP A 85 16.16 -14.76 1.87
CA ASP A 85 17.06 -15.92 1.99
C ASP A 85 16.95 -16.63 3.34
N GLN A 86 16.13 -16.12 4.26
CA GLN A 86 15.87 -16.66 5.59
C GLN A 86 14.45 -17.23 5.71
N GLU A 87 14.23 -18.13 6.67
CA GLU A 87 12.91 -18.76 6.89
C GLU A 87 11.93 -17.75 7.50
N VAL A 88 10.76 -17.62 6.87
CA VAL A 88 9.66 -16.79 7.34
C VAL A 88 8.42 -17.66 7.54
N ASN A 89 7.87 -17.68 8.74
CA ASN A 89 6.65 -18.40 9.09
C ASN A 89 5.46 -17.42 9.10
N LEU A 90 4.41 -17.77 8.37
CA LEU A 90 3.17 -17.04 8.29
C LEU A 90 2.07 -17.85 8.99
N TYR A 91 1.69 -17.46 10.21
CA TYR A 91 0.68 -18.16 10.99
C TYR A 91 -0.69 -17.49 10.83
N LEU A 92 -1.62 -18.12 10.12
CA LEU A 92 -3.01 -17.67 10.07
C LEU A 92 -3.73 -18.09 11.35
N LEU A 93 -4.17 -17.11 12.13
CA LEU A 93 -4.84 -17.31 13.43
C LEU A 93 -6.34 -17.37 13.20
N ALA A 94 -6.88 -18.57 13.01
CA ALA A 94 -8.30 -18.77 12.75
C ALA A 94 -8.80 -20.07 13.37
N GLN A 95 -10.09 -20.09 13.76
CA GLN A 95 -10.74 -21.33 14.12
C GLN A 95 -10.84 -22.25 12.90
N SER A 96 -10.50 -23.53 13.09
CA SER A 96 -10.55 -24.54 12.02
C SER A 96 -11.89 -24.56 11.29
N GLY A 97 -11.86 -24.31 9.96
CA GLY A 97 -13.04 -24.24 9.09
C GLY A 97 -13.73 -22.87 9.05
N SER A 98 -13.14 -21.85 9.68
CA SER A 98 -13.62 -20.46 9.66
C SER A 98 -12.55 -19.50 9.10
N GLU A 99 -11.58 -20.04 8.40
CA GLU A 99 -10.55 -19.27 7.72
C GLU A 99 -11.16 -18.38 6.62
N ASN A 100 -10.68 -17.13 6.52
CA ASN A 100 -11.12 -16.24 5.47
C ASN A 100 -10.47 -16.62 4.14
N ASP A 101 -11.26 -17.00 3.15
CA ASP A 101 -10.79 -17.46 1.82
C ASP A 101 -9.87 -16.44 1.14
N THR A 102 -10.08 -15.14 1.34
CA THR A 102 -9.27 -14.09 0.74
C THR A 102 -7.88 -14.05 1.37
N VAL A 103 -7.80 -14.15 2.70
CA VAL A 103 -6.52 -14.20 3.42
C VAL A 103 -5.76 -15.48 3.07
N VAL A 104 -6.44 -16.63 3.04
CA VAL A 104 -5.83 -17.92 2.64
C VAL A 104 -5.20 -17.80 1.25
N ARG A 105 -5.94 -17.29 0.27
CA ARG A 105 -5.43 -17.13 -1.10
C ARG A 105 -4.26 -16.15 -1.18
N LEU A 106 -4.29 -15.08 -0.40
CA LEU A 106 -3.17 -14.15 -0.32
C LEU A 106 -1.91 -14.86 0.18
N LEU A 107 -2.01 -15.58 1.31
CA LEU A 107 -0.90 -16.34 1.90
C LEU A 107 -0.34 -17.40 0.94
N ASP A 108 -1.22 -18.13 0.24
CA ASP A 108 -0.81 -19.12 -0.77
C ASP A 108 -0.02 -18.48 -1.92
N ARG A 109 -0.40 -17.24 -2.33
CA ARG A 109 0.34 -16.50 -3.33
C ARG A 109 1.72 -16.09 -2.85
N TYR A 110 1.85 -15.64 -1.61
CA TYR A 110 3.16 -15.32 -1.02
C TYR A 110 4.05 -16.56 -0.94
N ALA A 111 3.53 -17.67 -0.43
CA ALA A 111 4.26 -18.94 -0.35
C ALA A 111 4.71 -19.46 -1.73
N SER A 112 3.95 -19.13 -2.79
CA SER A 112 4.33 -19.51 -4.16
C SER A 112 5.48 -18.69 -4.76
N LEU A 113 5.81 -17.51 -4.18
CA LEU A 113 6.90 -16.66 -4.64
C LEU A 113 8.28 -17.10 -4.13
N ASN A 114 8.33 -17.69 -2.92
CA ASN A 114 9.59 -18.05 -2.30
C ASN A 114 9.41 -19.28 -1.37
N ASP A 115 10.26 -20.29 -1.54
CA ASP A 115 10.22 -21.53 -0.76
C ASP A 115 10.62 -21.34 0.74
N HIS A 116 11.18 -20.18 1.10
CA HIS A 116 11.48 -19.82 2.49
C HIS A 116 10.25 -19.36 3.26
N LEU A 117 9.14 -19.00 2.58
CA LEU A 117 7.88 -18.64 3.21
C LEU A 117 7.03 -19.87 3.48
N ARG A 118 6.68 -20.10 4.77
CA ARG A 118 5.89 -21.23 5.22
C ARG A 118 4.57 -20.78 5.83
N VAL A 119 3.46 -21.18 5.24
CA VAL A 119 2.14 -20.90 5.77
C VAL A 119 1.70 -22.01 6.72
N GLN A 120 1.24 -21.64 7.91
CA GLN A 120 0.70 -22.54 8.92
C GLN A 120 -0.63 -21.99 9.46
N TYR A 121 -1.56 -22.91 9.77
CA TYR A 121 -2.86 -22.55 10.33
C TYR A 121 -2.87 -22.89 11.81
N ILE A 122 -3.19 -21.91 12.65
CA ILE A 122 -3.22 -22.05 14.10
C ILE A 122 -4.63 -21.73 14.58
N ASP A 123 -5.31 -22.73 15.17
CA ASP A 123 -6.55 -22.50 15.91
C ASP A 123 -6.20 -22.12 17.36
N PRO A 124 -6.48 -20.86 17.78
CA PRO A 124 -6.20 -20.42 19.14
C PRO A 124 -6.99 -21.20 20.21
N ASN A 125 -8.10 -21.85 19.85
CA ASN A 125 -8.86 -22.68 20.77
C ASN A 125 -8.19 -24.05 20.97
N GLU A 126 -7.54 -24.60 19.95
CA GLU A 126 -6.80 -25.85 20.04
C GLU A 126 -5.41 -25.67 20.67
N LYS A 127 -4.79 -24.49 20.43
CA LYS A 127 -3.45 -24.14 20.90
C LYS A 127 -3.45 -22.80 21.67
N PRO A 128 -4.11 -22.71 22.83
CA PRO A 128 -4.30 -21.44 23.54
C PRO A 128 -2.98 -20.79 24.01
N THR A 129 -1.93 -21.59 24.23
CA THR A 129 -0.62 -21.10 24.70
C THR A 129 0.34 -20.76 23.56
N PHE A 130 -0.08 -20.90 22.30
CA PHE A 130 0.78 -20.62 21.14
C PHE A 130 1.23 -19.16 21.12
N LEU A 131 0.35 -18.25 21.46
CA LEU A 131 0.62 -16.81 21.42
C LEU A 131 1.36 -16.28 22.65
N ASP A 132 1.39 -17.05 23.76
CA ASP A 132 2.02 -16.62 25.03
C ASP A 132 3.55 -16.40 24.88
N GLN A 133 4.17 -16.95 23.86
CA GLN A 133 5.61 -16.82 23.58
C GLN A 133 5.97 -15.57 22.79
N TYR A 134 5.00 -14.83 22.25
CA TYR A 134 5.19 -13.66 21.42
C TYR A 134 4.77 -12.40 22.18
N ASP A 135 5.59 -11.35 22.08
CA ASP A 135 5.19 -10.02 22.52
C ASP A 135 4.39 -9.35 21.40
N LEU A 136 3.07 -9.37 21.50
CA LEU A 136 2.18 -8.79 20.51
C LEU A 136 1.83 -7.33 20.80
N GLY A 137 2.45 -6.74 21.83
CA GLY A 137 2.18 -5.38 22.27
C GLY A 137 0.70 -5.15 22.62
N SER A 138 0.16 -3.99 22.22
CA SER A 138 -1.24 -3.62 22.41
C SER A 138 -2.14 -3.95 21.21
N THR A 139 -1.60 -4.60 20.17
CA THR A 139 -2.36 -4.90 18.93
C THR A 139 -3.52 -5.86 19.22
N PRO A 140 -4.77 -5.49 18.91
CA PRO A 140 -5.91 -6.37 19.13
C PRO A 140 -5.83 -7.63 18.30
N LEU A 141 -6.03 -8.78 18.93
CA LEU A 141 -6.06 -10.06 18.24
C LEU A 141 -7.47 -10.34 17.69
N TYR A 142 -7.62 -10.26 16.40
CA TYR A 142 -8.85 -10.64 15.70
C TYR A 142 -8.70 -12.00 15.02
N ALA A 143 -9.81 -12.70 14.83
CA ALA A 143 -9.83 -13.91 14.01
C ALA A 143 -9.42 -13.60 12.58
N ASN A 144 -8.61 -14.46 11.97
CA ASN A 144 -7.97 -14.29 10.66
C ASN A 144 -6.87 -13.22 10.61
N SER A 145 -6.31 -12.82 11.76
CA SER A 145 -5.04 -12.11 11.80
C SER A 145 -3.89 -13.03 11.38
N VAL A 146 -2.80 -12.47 10.89
CA VAL A 146 -1.60 -13.22 10.46
C VAL A 146 -0.42 -12.82 11.32
N LEU A 147 0.16 -13.78 12.05
CA LEU A 147 1.44 -13.57 12.73
C LEU A 147 2.58 -13.94 11.77
N VAL A 148 3.48 -13.02 11.56
CA VAL A 148 4.68 -13.17 10.73
C VAL A 148 5.88 -13.31 11.65
N GLU A 149 6.71 -14.32 11.45
CA GLU A 149 7.89 -14.62 12.27
C GLU A 149 9.10 -14.92 11.41
N SER A 150 10.24 -14.35 11.76
CA SER A 150 11.55 -14.72 11.22
C SER A 150 12.63 -14.54 12.29
N GLY A 151 13.31 -15.62 12.65
CA GLY A 151 14.29 -15.59 13.74
C GLY A 151 13.65 -15.20 15.08
N GLU A 152 14.13 -14.11 15.67
CA GLU A 152 13.60 -13.56 16.93
C GLU A 152 12.54 -12.48 16.72
N ARG A 153 12.30 -12.05 15.47
CA ARG A 153 11.37 -10.96 15.17
C ARG A 153 10.00 -11.49 14.78
N THR A 154 9.00 -10.80 15.28
CA THR A 154 7.60 -11.11 15.00
C THR A 154 6.80 -9.85 14.73
N LYS A 155 5.82 -9.94 13.84
CA LYS A 155 4.86 -8.86 13.55
C LYS A 155 3.48 -9.46 13.40
N LEU A 156 2.52 -8.94 14.15
CA LEU A 156 1.11 -9.30 14.00
C LEU A 156 0.46 -8.37 12.99
N VAL A 157 -0.07 -8.93 11.92
CA VAL A 157 -0.95 -8.23 10.97
C VAL A 157 -2.38 -8.52 11.37
N SER A 158 -3.07 -7.50 11.89
CA SER A 158 -4.44 -7.68 12.34
C SER A 158 -5.41 -7.79 11.16
N TYR A 159 -6.59 -8.38 11.40
CA TYR A 159 -7.62 -8.49 10.37
C TYR A 159 -8.09 -7.11 9.88
N ASP A 160 -8.11 -6.11 10.75
CA ASP A 160 -8.51 -4.74 10.43
C ASP A 160 -7.47 -3.98 9.59
N GLU A 161 -6.19 -4.40 9.64
CA GLU A 161 -5.15 -3.93 8.72
C GLU A 161 -5.29 -4.57 7.34
N ILE A 162 -5.75 -5.82 7.27
CA ILE A 162 -6.01 -6.52 6.00
C ILE A 162 -7.27 -5.98 5.32
N PHE A 163 -8.32 -5.68 6.10
CA PHE A 163 -9.61 -5.16 5.62
C PHE A 163 -9.91 -3.83 6.29
N VAL A 164 -9.45 -2.75 5.69
CA VAL A 164 -9.61 -1.39 6.21
C VAL A 164 -11.03 -0.89 5.93
N THR A 165 -11.77 -0.56 6.99
CA THR A 165 -13.10 -0.01 6.90
C THR A 165 -13.05 1.50 7.16
N SER A 166 -13.42 2.30 6.17
CA SER A 166 -13.52 3.75 6.29
C SER A 166 -14.97 4.21 6.31
N TYR A 167 -15.23 5.25 7.09
CA TYR A 167 -16.54 5.87 7.24
C TYR A 167 -16.47 7.27 6.64
N SER A 168 -17.30 7.57 5.64
CA SER A 168 -17.45 8.90 5.09
C SER A 168 -18.86 9.42 5.31
N MET A 169 -18.96 10.71 5.66
CA MET A 169 -20.24 11.37 5.81
C MET A 169 -20.55 12.16 4.54
N ASP A 170 -21.67 11.82 3.90
CA ASP A 170 -22.20 12.65 2.83
C ASP A 170 -22.92 13.88 3.44
N TYR A 171 -22.33 15.05 3.28
CA TYR A 171 -22.84 16.30 3.80
C TYR A 171 -24.17 16.72 3.18
N TYR A 172 -24.55 16.22 2.00
CA TYR A 172 -25.83 16.55 1.34
C TYR A 172 -26.98 15.70 1.86
N SER A 173 -26.71 14.42 2.15
CA SER A 173 -27.74 13.48 2.62
C SER A 173 -27.71 13.23 4.11
N TYR A 174 -26.71 13.75 4.84
CA TYR A 174 -26.44 13.44 6.25
C TYR A 174 -26.39 11.93 6.54
N SER A 175 -25.99 11.15 5.54
CA SER A 175 -25.85 9.70 5.66
C SER A 175 -24.37 9.31 5.75
N TYR A 176 -24.08 8.31 6.60
CA TYR A 176 -22.77 7.70 6.63
C TYR A 176 -22.70 6.61 5.55
N THR A 177 -21.68 6.67 4.73
CA THR A 177 -21.28 5.58 3.83
C THR A 177 -20.09 4.88 4.41
N THR A 178 -20.16 3.55 4.43
CA THR A 178 -19.04 2.71 4.85
C THR A 178 -18.42 2.13 3.59
N SER A 179 -17.11 2.27 3.43
CA SER A 179 -16.36 1.61 2.37
C SER A 179 -15.34 0.67 2.99
N THR A 180 -15.14 -0.49 2.36
CA THR A 180 -14.14 -1.46 2.79
C THR A 180 -13.10 -1.62 1.68
N SER A 181 -11.84 -1.48 2.03
CA SER A 181 -10.70 -1.73 1.14
C SER A 181 -9.88 -2.92 1.63
N PHE A 182 -9.28 -3.62 0.68
CA PHE A 182 -8.35 -4.72 0.93
C PHE A 182 -6.92 -4.19 0.86
N ASP A 183 -6.25 -4.16 2.00
CA ASP A 183 -4.86 -3.71 2.16
C ASP A 183 -3.90 -4.86 2.54
N GLY A 184 -4.36 -6.09 2.38
CA GLY A 184 -3.61 -7.28 2.82
C GLY A 184 -2.26 -7.45 2.14
N GLU A 185 -2.10 -7.01 0.90
CA GLU A 185 -0.81 -7.04 0.22
C GLU A 185 0.19 -6.10 0.89
N ASN A 186 -0.21 -4.85 1.15
CA ASN A 186 0.63 -3.88 1.82
C ASN A 186 0.99 -4.33 3.25
N ALA A 187 -0.01 -4.66 4.06
CA ALA A 187 0.19 -5.07 5.44
C ALA A 187 1.11 -6.30 5.57
N LEU A 188 0.92 -7.32 4.72
CA LEU A 188 1.73 -8.54 4.78
C LEU A 188 3.15 -8.33 4.25
N THR A 189 3.33 -7.54 3.17
CA THR A 189 4.66 -7.25 2.62
C THR A 189 5.48 -6.44 3.62
N ASN A 190 4.87 -5.44 4.26
CA ASN A 190 5.50 -4.65 5.33
C ASN A 190 5.90 -5.53 6.52
N ALA A 191 5.02 -6.42 6.97
CA ALA A 191 5.33 -7.32 8.07
C ALA A 191 6.48 -8.29 7.73
N ILE A 192 6.49 -8.84 6.52
CA ILE A 192 7.59 -9.69 6.05
C ILE A 192 8.89 -8.90 5.99
N HIS A 193 8.86 -7.69 5.42
CA HIS A 193 10.04 -6.82 5.36
C HIS A 193 10.57 -6.51 6.76
N TYR A 194 9.70 -6.16 7.71
CA TYR A 194 10.06 -5.90 9.10
C TYR A 194 10.82 -7.06 9.74
N VAL A 195 10.28 -8.29 9.64
CA VAL A 195 10.91 -9.45 10.30
C VAL A 195 12.18 -9.93 9.61
N THR A 196 12.40 -9.52 8.35
CA THR A 196 13.57 -9.93 7.56
C THR A 196 14.65 -8.86 7.44
N SER A 197 14.36 -7.60 7.79
CA SER A 197 15.33 -6.50 7.76
C SER A 197 16.28 -6.58 8.94
N GLU A 198 17.58 -6.35 8.70
CA GLU A 198 18.60 -6.26 9.76
C GLU A 198 18.58 -4.88 10.43
N ASP A 199 18.38 -3.83 9.64
CA ASP A 199 18.37 -2.44 10.10
C ASP A 199 16.93 -1.89 10.04
N ILE A 200 16.36 -1.58 11.21
CA ILE A 200 15.09 -0.90 11.36
C ILE A 200 15.38 0.55 11.76
N PRO A 201 14.98 1.54 10.95
CA PRO A 201 15.18 2.93 11.31
C PRO A 201 14.44 3.28 12.60
N LYS A 202 15.07 4.04 13.46
CA LYS A 202 14.49 4.52 14.71
C LYS A 202 14.22 6.00 14.64
N VAL A 203 12.98 6.38 14.84
CA VAL A 203 12.50 7.76 14.86
C VAL A 203 12.47 8.23 16.32
N TYR A 204 13.38 9.12 16.66
CA TYR A 204 13.42 9.72 18.00
C TYR A 204 12.68 11.04 18.01
N THR A 205 11.69 11.16 18.87
CA THR A 205 11.02 12.46 19.14
C THR A 205 11.77 13.19 20.24
N LEU A 206 12.24 14.41 19.96
CA LEU A 206 12.92 15.25 20.91
C LEU A 206 11.98 15.67 22.04
N THR A 207 12.52 15.73 23.26
CA THR A 207 11.80 16.15 24.46
C THR A 207 12.71 16.99 25.34
N GLY A 208 12.11 17.96 26.06
CA GLY A 208 12.83 18.84 27.01
C GLY A 208 12.59 20.32 26.76
N HIS A 209 12.06 20.69 25.60
CA HIS A 209 11.84 22.09 25.20
C HIS A 209 10.35 22.40 24.98
N GLY A 210 9.46 21.59 25.58
CA GLY A 210 8.00 21.76 25.48
C GLY A 210 7.42 21.32 24.11
N GLU A 211 8.10 20.41 23.46
CA GLU A 211 7.65 19.80 22.21
C GLU A 211 6.28 19.17 22.36
N SER A 212 5.51 19.21 21.30
CA SER A 212 4.25 18.49 21.20
C SER A 212 4.49 17.01 20.91
N GLU A 213 3.77 16.13 21.59
CA GLU A 213 3.78 14.71 21.25
C GLU A 213 3.19 14.47 19.85
N LEU A 214 3.68 13.45 19.16
CA LEU A 214 3.03 12.97 17.95
C LEU A 214 1.70 12.31 18.29
N SER A 215 0.69 12.49 17.44
CA SER A 215 -0.61 11.86 17.68
C SER A 215 -0.50 10.32 17.60
N ASP A 216 -1.45 9.63 18.25
CA ASP A 216 -1.53 8.15 18.16
C ASP A 216 -1.65 7.69 16.70
N THR A 217 -2.30 8.48 15.85
CA THR A 217 -2.41 8.23 14.41
C THR A 217 -1.04 8.21 13.74
N LEU A 218 -0.21 9.23 14.00
CA LEU A 218 1.14 9.31 13.42
C LEU A 218 2.07 8.21 13.96
N ASN A 219 2.02 7.94 15.26
CA ASN A 219 2.80 6.84 15.85
C ASN A 219 2.42 5.50 15.21
N THR A 220 1.14 5.25 15.01
CA THR A 220 0.66 4.03 14.32
C THR A 220 1.16 3.96 12.87
N LEU A 221 1.20 5.09 12.15
CA LEU A 221 1.73 5.13 10.78
C LEU A 221 3.23 4.82 10.75
N ILE A 222 4.02 5.42 11.65
CA ILE A 222 5.47 5.17 11.78
C ILE A 222 5.73 3.68 12.04
N GLU A 223 4.99 3.07 12.97
CA GLU A 223 5.11 1.64 13.28
C GLU A 223 4.67 0.74 12.10
N ARG A 224 3.65 1.15 11.34
CA ARG A 224 3.21 0.43 10.13
C ARG A 224 4.25 0.47 9.03
N ASP A 225 4.99 1.56 8.89
CA ASP A 225 6.09 1.70 7.93
C ASP A 225 7.41 1.10 8.43
N ASN A 226 7.33 0.22 9.44
CA ASN A 226 8.45 -0.54 9.99
C ASN A 226 9.58 0.35 10.55
N MET A 227 9.22 1.47 11.17
CA MET A 227 10.12 2.30 11.94
C MET A 227 9.82 2.12 13.43
N GLU A 228 10.85 2.07 14.26
CA GLU A 228 10.68 2.09 15.70
C GLU A 228 10.56 3.54 16.19
N THR A 229 9.76 3.77 17.24
CA THR A 229 9.64 5.08 17.88
C THR A 229 10.39 5.11 19.20
N GLY A 230 10.96 6.26 19.52
CA GLY A 230 11.64 6.48 20.79
C GLY A 230 11.59 7.96 21.20
N THR A 231 11.87 8.24 22.45
CA THR A 231 12.03 9.63 22.96
C THR A 231 13.50 9.93 23.20
N LEU A 232 13.92 11.15 22.90
CA LEU A 232 15.29 11.61 23.05
C LEU A 232 15.32 12.91 23.85
N SER A 233 16.15 12.97 24.87
CA SER A 233 16.44 14.23 25.60
C SER A 233 17.92 14.54 25.47
N LEU A 234 18.27 15.60 24.76
CA LEU A 234 19.65 16.03 24.54
C LEU A 234 20.33 16.48 25.83
N LEU A 235 19.57 16.94 26.83
CA LEU A 235 20.09 17.31 28.15
C LEU A 235 20.73 16.15 28.90
N MET A 236 20.44 14.92 28.55
CA MET A 236 20.84 13.72 29.28
C MET A 236 21.94 12.90 28.60
N ILE A 237 22.40 13.36 27.44
CA ILE A 237 23.35 12.61 26.58
C ILE A 237 24.49 13.50 26.11
N GLU A 238 25.60 12.91 25.68
CA GLU A 238 26.75 13.63 25.13
C GLU A 238 26.66 13.84 23.61
N ASP A 239 26.05 12.87 22.90
CA ASP A 239 25.80 12.91 21.45
C ASP A 239 24.51 12.19 21.11
N VAL A 240 23.93 12.48 19.93
CA VAL A 240 22.77 11.78 19.40
C VAL A 240 23.11 10.29 19.22
N PRO A 241 22.23 9.35 19.63
CA PRO A 241 22.49 7.92 19.52
C PRO A 241 22.81 7.48 18.07
N GLU A 242 23.75 6.55 17.91
CA GLU A 242 24.16 6.01 16.62
C GLU A 242 22.99 5.25 15.91
N ASP A 243 22.03 4.74 16.67
CA ASP A 243 20.81 4.08 16.16
C ASP A 243 19.70 5.05 15.77
N ALA A 244 19.95 6.38 15.87
CA ALA A 244 18.98 7.37 15.45
C ALA A 244 18.90 7.43 13.92
N GLY A 245 17.85 6.84 13.35
CA GLY A 245 17.54 6.97 11.94
C GLY A 245 17.08 8.39 11.59
N VAL A 246 16.19 8.96 12.42
CA VAL A 246 15.71 10.34 12.29
C VAL A 246 15.45 10.94 13.67
N VAL A 247 15.75 12.22 13.85
CA VAL A 247 15.33 13.02 15.02
C VAL A 247 14.20 13.94 14.59
N VAL A 248 13.04 13.83 15.25
CA VAL A 248 11.86 14.68 15.04
C VAL A 248 11.79 15.72 16.15
N ILE A 249 11.78 17.00 15.79
CA ILE A 249 11.56 18.14 16.69
C ILE A 249 10.19 18.70 16.37
N ASN A 250 9.19 18.44 17.21
CA ASN A 250 7.79 18.76 16.92
C ASN A 250 7.29 19.92 17.79
N ALA A 251 7.19 21.11 17.21
CA ALA A 251 6.64 22.31 17.84
C ALA A 251 7.24 22.64 19.22
N PRO A 252 8.58 22.82 19.33
CA PRO A 252 9.19 23.22 20.58
C PRO A 252 8.67 24.59 21.01
N THR A 253 8.44 24.77 22.30
CA THR A 253 7.95 26.04 22.90
C THR A 253 9.02 26.83 23.63
N SER A 254 10.22 26.26 23.76
CA SER A 254 11.42 26.93 24.31
C SER A 254 12.65 26.59 23.48
N ASP A 255 13.61 27.50 23.45
CA ASP A 255 14.83 27.34 22.68
C ASP A 255 15.73 26.21 23.21
N LEU A 256 16.52 25.65 22.33
CA LEU A 256 17.64 24.76 22.65
C LEU A 256 18.71 25.53 23.43
N SER A 257 19.48 24.85 24.28
CA SER A 257 20.75 25.39 24.76
C SER A 257 21.78 25.46 23.63
N SER A 258 22.83 26.25 23.79
CA SER A 258 23.93 26.32 22.83
C SER A 258 24.60 24.95 22.59
N ASP A 259 24.77 24.16 23.66
CA ASP A 259 25.43 22.86 23.59
C ASP A 259 24.57 21.83 22.81
N GLU A 260 23.24 21.86 23.01
CA GLU A 260 22.29 21.01 22.27
C GLU A 260 22.23 21.38 20.80
N ALA A 261 22.23 22.68 20.47
CA ALA A 261 22.30 23.12 19.08
C ALA A 261 23.62 22.66 18.41
N ASP A 262 24.74 22.78 19.11
CA ASP A 262 26.04 22.31 18.62
C ASP A 262 26.05 20.78 18.45
N MET A 263 25.35 20.02 19.30
CA MET A 263 25.16 18.57 19.17
C MET A 263 24.37 18.21 17.89
N LEU A 264 23.24 18.87 17.65
CA LEU A 264 22.43 18.66 16.44
C LEU A 264 23.17 19.07 15.17
N ILE A 265 23.96 20.15 15.22
CA ILE A 265 24.78 20.58 14.08
C ILE A 265 25.84 19.50 13.76
N ARG A 266 26.54 19.00 14.77
CA ARG A 266 27.51 17.90 14.56
C ARG A 266 26.81 16.62 14.02
N TYR A 267 25.64 16.30 14.54
CA TYR A 267 24.86 15.17 14.07
C TYR A 267 24.53 15.31 12.58
N LEU A 268 24.03 16.48 12.15
CA LEU A 268 23.72 16.77 10.74
C LEU A 268 24.99 16.75 9.86
N GLU A 269 26.12 17.33 10.32
CA GLU A 269 27.40 17.32 9.60
C GLU A 269 27.95 15.90 9.39
N ASN A 270 27.59 14.95 10.25
CA ASN A 270 27.98 13.53 10.19
C ASN A 270 26.93 12.64 9.47
N GLY A 271 26.03 13.23 8.69
CA GLY A 271 25.01 12.46 7.95
C GLY A 271 23.72 12.23 8.73
N GLY A 272 23.54 12.89 9.85
CA GLY A 272 22.31 12.82 10.65
C GLY A 272 21.10 13.43 9.94
N ARG A 273 19.92 13.10 10.41
CA ARG A 273 18.66 13.41 9.75
C ARG A 273 17.66 14.01 10.74
N VAL A 274 17.08 15.16 10.39
CA VAL A 274 16.19 15.90 11.28
C VAL A 274 14.91 16.30 10.54
N VAL A 275 13.76 15.98 11.11
CA VAL A 275 12.47 16.59 10.73
C VAL A 275 12.09 17.60 11.78
N LEU A 276 12.03 18.86 11.37
CA LEU A 276 11.64 19.99 12.21
C LEU A 276 10.24 20.46 11.82
N VAL A 277 9.36 20.55 12.80
CA VAL A 277 8.04 21.17 12.66
C VAL A 277 7.98 22.31 13.64
N THR A 278 7.63 23.51 13.19
CA THR A 278 7.56 24.68 14.08
C THR A 278 6.20 25.35 14.03
N ASP A 279 5.77 25.89 15.15
CA ASP A 279 4.78 26.96 15.19
C ASP A 279 5.46 28.28 14.79
N TYR A 280 4.70 29.38 14.80
CA TYR A 280 5.22 30.71 14.54
C TYR A 280 6.31 31.07 15.56
N ILE A 281 7.50 31.41 15.09
CA ILE A 281 8.65 31.84 15.87
C ILE A 281 8.70 33.37 15.84
N GLU A 282 8.59 34.01 16.99
CA GLU A 282 8.74 35.49 17.10
C GLU A 282 10.20 35.90 16.87
N SER A 283 10.39 37.11 16.33
CA SER A 283 11.73 37.63 16.07
C SER A 283 12.55 37.78 17.38
N GLY A 284 13.76 37.17 17.38
CA GLY A 284 14.62 37.11 18.55
C GLY A 284 14.35 35.94 19.50
N GLU A 285 13.41 35.07 19.17
CA GLU A 285 13.19 33.80 19.86
C GLU A 285 13.84 32.63 19.12
N MET A 286 14.05 31.52 19.81
CA MET A 286 14.62 30.26 19.23
C MET A 286 15.97 30.45 18.50
N GLU A 287 16.85 31.35 18.99
CA GLU A 287 18.11 31.67 18.33
C GLU A 287 19.00 30.45 18.11
N ASN A 288 19.05 29.51 19.09
CA ASN A 288 19.85 28.30 18.96
C ASN A 288 19.24 27.29 17.98
N LEU A 289 17.92 27.13 17.99
CA LEU A 289 17.21 26.30 17.01
C LEU A 289 17.43 26.86 15.60
N LEU A 290 17.32 28.19 15.43
CA LEU A 290 17.56 28.85 14.14
C LEU A 290 19.05 28.76 13.70
N ARG A 291 20.01 28.60 14.61
CA ARG A 291 21.41 28.26 14.24
C ARG A 291 21.50 26.87 13.59
N VAL A 292 20.72 25.92 14.08
CA VAL A 292 20.66 24.57 13.48
C VAL A 292 20.08 24.64 12.05
N THR A 293 18.94 25.36 11.88
CA THR A 293 18.34 25.51 10.55
C THR A 293 19.22 26.32 9.60
N ALA A 294 19.90 27.36 10.10
CA ALA A 294 20.84 28.18 9.29
C ALA A 294 22.02 27.36 8.78
N LYS A 295 22.52 26.39 9.56
CA LYS A 295 23.53 25.45 9.11
C LYS A 295 23.05 24.64 7.88
N MET A 296 21.76 24.31 7.86
CA MET A 296 21.08 23.64 6.74
C MET A 296 20.53 24.62 5.68
N GLY A 297 21.01 25.85 5.66
CA GLY A 297 20.66 26.82 4.64
C GLY A 297 19.30 27.47 4.77
N MET A 298 18.64 27.35 5.92
CA MET A 298 17.25 27.82 6.12
C MET A 298 17.14 28.71 7.35
N THR A 299 16.25 29.72 7.30
CA THR A 299 15.90 30.54 8.47
C THR A 299 14.43 30.92 8.42
N ALA A 300 13.86 31.27 9.60
CA ALA A 300 12.51 31.79 9.68
C ALA A 300 12.43 33.21 9.13
N GLY A 301 11.46 33.46 8.25
CA GLY A 301 11.11 34.80 7.82
C GLY A 301 10.19 35.49 8.86
N GLU A 302 10.12 36.80 8.79
CA GLU A 302 9.20 37.57 9.66
C GLU A 302 7.75 37.48 9.18
N GLY A 303 6.82 37.43 10.12
CA GLY A 303 5.40 37.53 9.85
C GLY A 303 4.69 36.21 9.63
N LEU A 304 3.36 36.25 9.71
CA LEU A 304 2.47 35.13 9.45
C LEU A 304 1.93 35.20 8.02
N ILE A 305 1.98 34.11 7.28
CA ILE A 305 1.56 34.07 5.88
C ILE A 305 0.04 34.18 5.76
N VAL A 306 -0.39 35.07 4.89
CA VAL A 306 -1.78 35.21 4.44
C VAL A 306 -1.79 35.06 2.91
N GLU A 307 -2.62 34.16 2.40
CA GLU A 307 -2.73 33.86 0.99
C GLU A 307 -3.76 34.76 0.30
N GLY A 308 -3.34 35.41 -0.78
CA GLY A 308 -4.19 36.31 -1.57
C GLY A 308 -4.97 35.60 -2.67
N ASP A 309 -4.50 34.43 -3.17
CA ASP A 309 -5.24 33.62 -4.15
C ASP A 309 -6.30 32.78 -3.45
N ARG A 310 -7.55 33.00 -3.85
CA ARG A 310 -8.73 32.31 -3.27
C ARG A 310 -8.77 30.80 -3.53
N ASN A 311 -7.96 30.29 -4.44
CA ASN A 311 -7.87 28.87 -4.73
C ASN A 311 -6.85 28.16 -3.83
N MET A 312 -5.96 28.91 -3.20
CA MET A 312 -4.85 28.40 -2.41
C MET A 312 -5.03 28.58 -0.89
N HIS A 313 -6.25 28.77 -0.44
CA HIS A 313 -6.61 28.79 0.98
C HIS A 313 -8.03 28.30 1.23
N VAL A 314 -8.30 27.86 2.46
CA VAL A 314 -9.65 27.48 2.88
C VAL A 314 -10.55 28.73 2.89
N SER A 315 -11.75 28.61 2.33
CA SER A 315 -12.71 29.72 2.24
C SER A 315 -12.90 30.41 3.61
N ARG A 316 -12.78 31.74 3.62
CA ARG A 316 -12.85 32.65 4.79
C ARG A 316 -11.65 32.63 5.75
N TYR A 317 -10.68 31.73 5.56
CA TYR A 317 -9.49 31.63 6.40
C TYR A 317 -8.22 31.70 5.53
N PRO A 318 -7.80 32.91 5.09
CA PRO A 318 -6.67 33.05 4.16
C PRO A 318 -5.31 32.69 4.78
N TYR A 319 -5.26 32.44 6.09
CA TYR A 319 -4.12 31.89 6.82
C TYR A 319 -4.22 30.36 7.03
N TYR A 320 -5.19 29.68 6.41
CA TYR A 320 -5.27 28.22 6.24
C TYR A 320 -4.88 27.90 4.80
N LEU A 321 -3.60 27.76 4.58
CA LEU A 321 -3.00 27.67 3.26
C LEU A 321 -3.21 26.29 2.65
N LEU A 322 -3.47 26.28 1.33
CA LEU A 322 -3.41 25.10 0.46
C LEU A 322 -2.26 25.32 -0.53
N PRO A 323 -1.00 25.21 -0.07
CA PRO A 323 0.15 25.58 -0.89
C PRO A 323 0.32 24.63 -2.07
N ASP A 324 0.93 25.15 -3.14
CA ASP A 324 1.37 24.34 -4.27
C ASP A 324 2.53 23.43 -3.86
N MET A 325 2.45 22.17 -4.22
CA MET A 325 3.53 21.22 -4.02
C MET A 325 4.55 21.32 -5.16
N VAL A 326 5.82 21.46 -4.79
CA VAL A 326 6.95 21.42 -5.72
C VAL A 326 7.38 19.97 -5.90
N SER A 327 7.72 19.56 -7.15
CA SER A 327 8.17 18.18 -7.43
C SER A 327 9.44 17.86 -6.66
N HIS A 328 9.37 16.89 -5.78
CA HIS A 328 10.44 16.34 -4.96
C HIS A 328 10.04 14.91 -4.57
N ASP A 329 10.98 14.03 -4.22
CA ASP A 329 10.68 12.65 -3.84
C ASP A 329 9.65 12.57 -2.70
N ILE A 330 9.65 13.56 -1.80
CA ILE A 330 8.68 13.66 -0.69
C ILE A 330 7.26 14.01 -1.18
N THR A 331 7.13 14.88 -2.16
CA THR A 331 5.85 15.43 -2.61
C THR A 331 5.28 14.74 -3.84
N GLU A 332 6.09 14.06 -4.63
CA GLU A 332 5.67 13.39 -5.87
C GLU A 332 4.51 12.40 -5.66
N PRO A 333 4.51 11.54 -4.60
CA PRO A 333 3.38 10.65 -4.33
C PRO A 333 2.06 11.39 -4.07
N LEU A 334 2.13 12.56 -3.43
CA LEU A 334 0.97 13.40 -3.15
C LEU A 334 0.45 14.08 -4.43
N ILE A 335 1.36 14.56 -5.28
CA ILE A 335 1.05 15.19 -6.57
C ILE A 335 0.38 14.16 -7.49
N GLU A 336 0.96 12.98 -7.64
CA GLU A 336 0.39 11.89 -8.44
C GLU A 336 -0.98 11.44 -7.92
N GLY A 337 -1.12 11.35 -6.59
CA GLY A 337 -2.35 11.00 -5.89
C GLY A 337 -3.40 12.12 -5.91
N ARG A 338 -3.02 13.35 -6.31
CA ARG A 338 -3.85 14.56 -6.28
C ARG A 338 -4.39 14.87 -4.88
N TYR A 339 -3.56 14.66 -3.88
CA TYR A 339 -3.84 15.07 -2.51
C TYR A 339 -3.56 16.56 -2.32
N TYR A 340 -4.13 17.12 -1.26
CA TYR A 340 -3.83 18.47 -0.83
C TYR A 340 -3.13 18.43 0.52
N VAL A 341 -2.27 19.43 0.76
CA VAL A 341 -1.69 19.69 2.07
C VAL A 341 -2.33 20.97 2.61
N LEU A 342 -2.70 20.98 3.86
CA LEU A 342 -3.27 22.13 4.55
C LEU A 342 -2.29 22.60 5.63
N ALA A 343 -1.76 23.81 5.46
CA ALA A 343 -0.78 24.42 6.36
C ALA A 343 -1.35 25.68 7.03
N PRO A 344 -2.07 25.56 8.16
CA PRO A 344 -2.58 26.69 8.89
C PRO A 344 -1.48 27.45 9.64
N LEU A 345 -1.60 28.77 9.73
CA LEU A 345 -0.76 29.64 10.54
C LEU A 345 0.74 29.48 10.22
N ALA A 346 1.07 29.31 8.96
CA ALA A 346 2.43 29.07 8.51
C ALA A 346 3.29 30.35 8.55
N GLN A 347 4.59 30.16 8.79
CA GLN A 347 5.61 31.18 8.73
C GLN A 347 6.46 31.00 7.48
N PRO A 348 7.00 32.06 6.85
CA PRO A 348 7.94 31.94 5.74
C PRO A 348 9.21 31.20 6.15
N ILE A 349 9.68 30.25 5.32
CA ILE A 349 11.03 29.74 5.36
C ILE A 349 11.83 30.47 4.28
N LEU A 350 12.99 31.00 4.64
CA LEU A 350 13.90 31.72 3.75
C LEU A 350 15.23 30.97 3.64
N GLU A 351 15.83 31.02 2.46
CA GLU A 351 17.20 30.53 2.26
C GLU A 351 18.23 31.49 2.84
N THR A 352 19.31 30.94 3.42
CA THR A 352 20.45 31.71 3.90
C THR A 352 21.58 31.68 2.88
N GLU A 353 22.26 32.83 2.67
CA GLU A 353 23.36 32.93 1.69
C GLU A 353 24.68 32.29 2.20
N ASP A 354 24.80 32.03 3.51
CA ASP A 354 26.02 31.60 4.18
C ASP A 354 26.14 30.08 4.42
N SER A 355 25.37 29.25 3.69
CA SER A 355 25.39 27.79 3.83
C SER A 355 25.74 27.09 2.52
N ASP A 356 26.50 25.97 2.64
CA ASP A 356 26.77 25.06 1.52
C ASP A 356 25.64 24.03 1.32
N ALA A 357 24.55 24.11 2.09
CA ALA A 357 23.44 23.20 2.00
C ALA A 357 22.57 23.48 0.77
N ALA A 358 22.11 22.43 0.11
CA ALA A 358 21.18 22.52 -1.01
C ALA A 358 19.73 22.53 -0.48
N VAL A 359 19.04 23.64 -0.60
CA VAL A 359 17.65 23.80 -0.18
C VAL A 359 16.70 23.57 -1.33
N SER A 360 15.65 22.79 -1.11
CA SER A 360 14.58 22.51 -2.07
C SER A 360 13.24 22.82 -1.44
N ALA A 361 12.45 23.69 -2.06
CA ALA A 361 11.09 23.95 -1.63
C ALA A 361 10.23 22.68 -1.79
N LEU A 362 9.39 22.38 -0.81
CA LEU A 362 8.38 21.33 -0.88
C LEU A 362 6.99 21.91 -1.09
N LEU A 363 6.69 22.98 -0.36
CA LEU A 363 5.39 23.67 -0.38
C LEU A 363 5.60 25.16 -0.56
N ASN A 364 4.98 25.74 -1.57
CA ASN A 364 5.05 27.17 -1.87
C ASN A 364 3.66 27.82 -1.88
N THR A 365 3.60 29.06 -1.40
CA THR A 365 2.44 29.92 -1.60
C THR A 365 2.42 30.53 -3.00
N SER A 366 1.33 31.22 -3.35
CA SER A 366 1.27 32.00 -4.58
C SER A 366 2.07 33.31 -4.48
N ASP A 367 2.32 33.94 -5.65
CA ASP A 367 2.88 35.31 -5.72
C ASP A 367 1.96 36.37 -5.10
N SER A 368 0.69 36.04 -4.84
CA SER A 368 -0.29 36.92 -4.19
C SER A 368 -0.26 36.86 -2.68
N ALA A 369 0.54 35.93 -2.11
CA ALA A 369 0.69 35.82 -0.67
C ALA A 369 1.49 36.99 -0.09
N TYR A 370 1.29 37.27 1.18
CA TYR A 370 2.07 38.22 1.96
C TYR A 370 2.23 37.75 3.38
N ALA A 371 3.32 38.14 4.03
CA ALA A 371 3.56 37.83 5.44
C ALA A 371 3.18 39.04 6.29
N LYS A 372 2.19 38.82 7.17
CA LYS A 372 1.72 39.85 8.12
C LYS A 372 2.78 40.09 9.18
N ALA A 373 3.38 41.28 9.16
CA ALA A 373 4.41 41.69 10.13
C ALA A 373 3.95 41.60 11.60
N ALA A 374 2.64 41.78 11.84
CA ALA A 374 2.05 41.62 13.17
C ALA A 374 2.01 40.17 13.67
N GLY A 375 2.35 39.16 12.82
CA GLY A 375 2.37 37.76 13.19
C GLY A 375 1.02 37.30 13.75
N LEU A 376 1.05 36.55 14.85
CA LEU A 376 -0.16 36.08 15.53
C LEU A 376 -1.02 37.19 16.15
N ALA A 377 -0.47 38.40 16.32
CA ALA A 377 -1.19 39.55 16.83
C ALA A 377 -1.97 40.33 15.75
N MET A 378 -2.03 39.82 14.50
CA MET A 378 -2.76 40.48 13.43
C MET A 378 -4.25 40.68 13.76
N GLU A 379 -4.76 41.90 13.59
CA GLU A 379 -6.18 42.24 13.77
C GLU A 379 -6.98 42.10 12.45
N THR A 380 -6.31 42.18 11.32
CA THR A 380 -6.89 42.05 9.97
C THR A 380 -6.04 41.16 9.08
N THR A 381 -6.73 40.47 8.18
CA THR A 381 -6.07 39.68 7.11
C THR A 381 -5.87 40.52 5.84
N GLU A 382 -6.25 41.81 5.80
CA GLU A 382 -5.93 42.68 4.68
C GLU A 382 -4.45 43.09 4.73
N LYS A 383 -3.81 43.23 3.55
CA LYS A 383 -2.42 43.62 3.45
C LYS A 383 -2.24 45.06 3.93
N GLU A 384 -1.25 45.27 4.79
CA GLU A 384 -0.90 46.55 5.39
C GLU A 384 0.52 47.00 4.99
N GLU A 385 0.85 48.26 5.30
CA GLU A 385 2.22 48.79 5.08
C GLU A 385 3.18 48.07 6.05
N GLY A 386 4.25 47.50 5.53
CA GLY A 386 5.24 46.72 6.27
C GLY A 386 5.10 45.20 6.12
N ASP A 387 3.97 44.73 5.57
CA ASP A 387 3.81 43.32 5.25
C ASP A 387 4.69 42.94 4.03
N ALA A 388 5.46 41.87 4.16
CA ALA A 388 6.34 41.40 3.10
C ALA A 388 5.56 40.72 1.96
N ASP A 389 5.90 41.04 0.72
CA ASP A 389 5.37 40.36 -0.48
C ASP A 389 6.17 39.12 -0.82
N GLY A 390 5.52 38.16 -1.43
CA GLY A 390 6.22 37.13 -2.16
C GLY A 390 5.50 35.80 -2.20
N ALA A 391 6.03 34.92 -3.05
CA ALA A 391 5.86 33.50 -2.84
C ALA A 391 6.79 33.07 -1.71
N PHE A 392 6.30 32.30 -0.76
CA PHE A 392 7.07 31.85 0.39
C PHE A 392 7.11 30.33 0.44
N MET A 393 8.25 29.77 0.83
CA MET A 393 8.32 28.36 1.23
C MET A 393 7.62 28.20 2.58
N VAL A 394 6.76 27.19 2.67
CA VAL A 394 6.04 26.77 3.89
C VAL A 394 6.63 25.47 4.44
N ALA A 395 7.16 24.65 3.55
CA ALA A 395 7.96 23.48 3.90
C ALA A 395 9.12 23.37 2.89
N ALA A 396 10.27 22.95 3.40
CA ALA A 396 11.48 22.77 2.59
C ALA A 396 12.29 21.56 3.05
N ALA A 397 12.97 20.92 2.12
CA ALA A 397 13.99 19.91 2.35
C ALA A 397 15.36 20.52 2.13
N SER A 398 16.36 20.08 2.87
CA SER A 398 17.75 20.53 2.74
C SER A 398 18.72 19.38 2.91
N GLU A 399 19.78 19.40 2.12
CA GLU A 399 20.87 18.43 2.14
C GLU A 399 22.21 19.13 2.34
N LEU A 400 23.03 18.64 3.30
CA LEU A 400 24.40 19.09 3.55
C LEU A 400 25.32 17.85 3.65
N GLY A 401 25.99 17.52 2.55
CA GLY A 401 26.71 16.25 2.43
C GLY A 401 25.74 15.07 2.50
N GLU A 402 25.85 14.22 3.50
CA GLU A 402 24.92 13.12 3.78
C GLU A 402 23.81 13.52 4.78
N GLY A 403 23.96 14.65 5.44
CA GLY A 403 22.97 15.16 6.40
C GLY A 403 21.75 15.74 5.72
N ARG A 404 20.57 15.49 6.28
CA ARG A 404 19.30 15.92 5.72
C ARG A 404 18.42 16.60 6.76
N MET A 405 17.68 17.60 6.33
CA MET A 405 16.66 18.24 7.14
C MET A 405 15.39 18.49 6.32
N VAL A 406 14.24 18.18 6.89
CA VAL A 406 12.94 18.69 6.42
C VAL A 406 12.43 19.66 7.47
N TRP A 407 12.04 20.86 7.04
CA TRP A 407 11.40 21.84 7.90
C TRP A 407 9.99 22.14 7.41
N ILE A 408 8.99 21.98 8.30
CA ILE A 408 7.59 22.31 8.09
C ILE A 408 7.23 23.45 9.04
N ALA A 409 7.01 24.66 8.53
CA ALA A 409 6.75 25.85 9.35
C ALA A 409 5.25 26.06 9.62
N SER A 410 4.55 24.99 10.00
CA SER A 410 3.14 24.99 10.39
C SER A 410 2.84 23.79 11.29
N ALA A 411 3.09 23.88 12.59
CA ALA A 411 2.84 22.76 13.50
C ALA A 411 1.35 22.38 13.60
N THR A 412 0.45 23.32 13.33
CA THR A 412 -0.98 23.03 13.28
C THR A 412 -1.36 22.01 12.19
N LEU A 413 -0.51 21.85 11.17
CA LEU A 413 -0.64 20.82 10.12
C LEU A 413 -0.66 19.40 10.72
N MET A 414 0.10 19.16 11.80
CA MET A 414 0.23 17.85 12.44
C MET A 414 -1.02 17.38 13.22
N LYS A 415 -2.02 18.27 13.40
CA LYS A 415 -3.23 17.94 14.17
C LYS A 415 -4.19 17.06 13.36
N ASP A 416 -4.70 15.97 13.96
CA ASP A 416 -5.60 15.00 13.31
C ASP A 416 -6.85 15.64 12.69
N ASN A 417 -7.43 16.64 13.33
CA ASN A 417 -8.61 17.35 12.80
C ASN A 417 -8.27 18.19 11.55
N VAL A 418 -7.05 18.70 11.43
CA VAL A 418 -6.57 19.44 10.25
C VAL A 418 -6.23 18.46 9.13
N ASN A 419 -5.53 17.36 9.47
CA ASN A 419 -5.23 16.28 8.55
C ASN A 419 -6.49 15.67 7.92
N ALA A 420 -7.56 15.49 8.71
CA ALA A 420 -8.85 14.99 8.21
C ALA A 420 -9.50 15.92 7.16
N MET A 421 -9.22 17.24 7.18
CA MET A 421 -9.76 18.18 6.17
C MET A 421 -9.17 17.95 4.77
N VAL A 422 -7.99 17.34 4.68
CA VAL A 422 -7.28 17.03 3.43
C VAL A 422 -7.11 15.54 3.22
N SER A 423 -7.98 14.74 3.84
CA SER A 423 -8.05 13.28 3.65
C SER A 423 -6.71 12.55 3.90
N GLY A 424 -5.93 13.02 4.85
CA GLY A 424 -4.66 12.40 5.24
C GLY A 424 -3.41 13.00 4.58
N GLY A 425 -3.54 13.95 3.64
CA GLY A 425 -2.40 14.47 2.90
C GLY A 425 -1.30 15.11 3.76
N ASN A 426 -1.66 15.61 4.96
CA ASN A 426 -0.66 16.15 5.90
C ASN A 426 0.18 15.04 6.54
N SER A 427 -0.46 13.95 6.98
CA SER A 427 0.27 12.80 7.51
C SER A 427 1.11 12.13 6.42
N ASP A 428 0.62 12.07 5.18
CA ASP A 428 1.39 11.54 4.07
C ASP A 428 2.65 12.37 3.78
N LEU A 429 2.56 13.71 3.85
CA LEU A 429 3.74 14.58 3.73
C LEU A 429 4.78 14.28 4.82
N PHE A 430 4.33 14.13 6.06
CA PHE A 430 5.21 13.81 7.18
C PHE A 430 5.84 12.42 7.02
N MET A 431 5.06 11.40 6.68
CA MET A 431 5.56 10.04 6.47
C MET A 431 6.54 9.97 5.30
N ASN A 432 6.21 10.58 4.15
CA ASN A 432 7.13 10.65 3.01
C ASN A 432 8.44 11.39 3.38
N SER A 433 8.37 12.35 4.32
CA SER A 433 9.59 13.01 4.82
C SER A 433 10.47 12.04 5.63
N LEU A 434 9.86 11.19 6.48
CA LEU A 434 10.57 10.15 7.22
C LEU A 434 11.18 9.10 6.28
N ASP A 435 10.43 8.68 5.26
CA ASP A 435 10.91 7.73 4.25
C ASP A 435 12.11 8.25 3.48
N TRP A 436 12.04 9.51 3.03
CA TRP A 436 13.15 10.17 2.35
C TRP A 436 14.37 10.29 3.27
N MET A 437 14.17 10.56 4.56
CA MET A 437 15.24 10.58 5.56
C MET A 437 15.90 9.20 5.71
N CYS A 438 15.12 8.13 5.75
CA CYS A 438 15.63 6.78 6.01
C CYS A 438 16.20 6.08 4.78
N ASP A 439 16.33 6.78 3.61
CA ASP A 439 16.67 6.18 2.32
C ASP A 439 15.77 4.97 1.96
N GLN A 440 14.60 4.91 2.55
CA GLN A 440 13.60 3.89 2.23
C GLN A 440 12.96 4.21 0.88
N GLN A 441 13.78 4.27 -0.19
CA GLN A 441 13.28 4.48 -1.57
C GLN A 441 12.38 3.33 -2.05
N GLU A 442 12.29 2.27 -1.29
CA GLU A 442 11.32 1.20 -1.44
C GLU A 442 10.27 1.25 -0.33
N THR A 443 9.76 2.44 0.01
CA THR A 443 8.54 2.49 0.83
C THR A 443 7.52 1.59 0.18
N ILE A 444 7.04 0.59 0.94
CA ILE A 444 6.08 -0.38 0.45
C ILE A 444 4.73 0.34 0.34
N SER A 445 4.63 1.27 -0.61
CA SER A 445 3.41 2.01 -0.91
C SER A 445 2.52 1.21 -1.85
N ILE A 446 2.04 0.08 -1.37
CA ILE A 446 1.06 -0.72 -2.09
C ILE A 446 -0.32 -0.18 -1.74
N ARG A 447 -0.98 0.43 -2.72
CA ARG A 447 -2.32 1.01 -2.51
C ARG A 447 -3.34 -0.06 -2.16
N SER A 448 -4.15 0.22 -1.16
CA SER A 448 -5.31 -0.61 -0.81
C SER A 448 -6.29 -0.70 -1.99
N LYS A 449 -6.89 -1.87 -2.17
CA LYS A 449 -7.81 -2.17 -3.28
C LYS A 449 -9.24 -2.10 -2.75
N SER A 450 -10.07 -1.19 -3.29
CA SER A 450 -11.47 -1.07 -2.87
C SER A 450 -12.24 -2.36 -3.11
N LEU A 451 -12.95 -2.85 -2.10
CA LEU A 451 -13.86 -4.00 -2.21
C LEU A 451 -15.29 -3.59 -2.55
N ASP A 452 -15.57 -2.29 -2.56
CA ASP A 452 -16.90 -1.81 -2.90
C ASP A 452 -17.22 -2.13 -4.36
N GLU A 453 -18.42 -2.64 -4.59
CA GLU A 453 -18.92 -2.87 -5.95
C GLU A 453 -18.95 -1.54 -6.70
N GLN A 454 -17.96 -1.28 -7.51
CA GLN A 454 -18.03 -0.19 -8.48
C GLN A 454 -19.13 -0.57 -9.47
N GLY A 455 -20.30 0.04 -9.33
CA GLY A 455 -21.36 -0.07 -10.32
C GLY A 455 -20.76 0.26 -11.69
N LEU A 456 -20.97 -0.64 -12.67
CA LEU A 456 -20.53 -0.41 -14.04
C LEU A 456 -21.08 0.94 -14.53
N THR A 457 -20.26 1.97 -14.50
CA THR A 457 -20.55 3.28 -15.10
C THR A 457 -20.41 3.16 -16.62
N LEU A 458 -21.41 2.53 -17.24
CA LEU A 458 -21.50 2.48 -18.68
C LEU A 458 -21.99 3.83 -19.20
N THR A 459 -21.24 4.43 -20.11
CA THR A 459 -21.77 5.57 -20.86
C THR A 459 -23.03 5.14 -21.64
N GLN A 460 -23.92 6.07 -21.94
CA GLN A 460 -25.14 5.75 -22.67
C GLN A 460 -24.87 5.11 -24.04
N ALA A 461 -23.75 5.46 -24.67
CA ALA A 461 -23.28 4.84 -25.92
C ALA A 461 -22.85 3.37 -25.71
N GLN A 462 -22.09 3.08 -24.67
CA GLN A 462 -21.67 1.72 -24.32
C GLN A 462 -22.86 0.84 -23.92
N SER A 463 -23.76 1.37 -23.10
CA SER A 463 -25.00 0.68 -22.73
C SER A 463 -25.85 0.31 -23.96
N SER A 464 -26.02 1.24 -24.91
CA SER A 464 -26.75 1.03 -26.15
C SER A 464 -26.06 -0.01 -27.05
N PHE A 465 -24.73 0.04 -27.17
CA PHE A 465 -23.95 -0.94 -27.92
C PHE A 465 -24.12 -2.35 -27.35
N TRP A 466 -23.93 -2.54 -26.06
CA TRP A 466 -24.07 -3.85 -25.42
C TRP A 466 -25.51 -4.38 -25.49
N ARG A 467 -26.52 -3.51 -25.40
CA ARG A 467 -27.94 -3.90 -25.60
C ARG A 467 -28.18 -4.46 -26.99
N ILE A 468 -27.63 -3.83 -28.04
CA ILE A 468 -27.75 -4.30 -29.42
C ILE A 468 -27.05 -5.64 -29.61
N VAL A 469 -25.83 -5.79 -29.04
CA VAL A 469 -25.04 -7.03 -29.13
C VAL A 469 -25.75 -8.19 -28.43
N LEU A 470 -26.17 -7.99 -27.18
CA LEU A 470 -26.78 -9.06 -26.36
C LEU A 470 -28.21 -9.42 -26.82
N LEU A 471 -29.02 -8.45 -27.19
CA LEU A 471 -30.44 -8.69 -27.56
C LEU A 471 -30.66 -8.90 -29.07
N GLY A 472 -29.72 -8.46 -29.92
CA GLY A 472 -29.83 -8.55 -31.36
C GLY A 472 -28.83 -9.51 -32.01
N VAL A 473 -27.53 -9.19 -31.87
CA VAL A 473 -26.46 -9.91 -32.62
C VAL A 473 -26.31 -11.36 -32.17
N ILE A 474 -26.24 -11.61 -30.87
CA ILE A 474 -26.02 -12.97 -30.34
C ILE A 474 -27.23 -13.89 -30.64
N PRO A 475 -28.48 -13.51 -30.33
CA PRO A 475 -29.63 -14.33 -30.68
C PRO A 475 -29.77 -14.52 -32.18
N GLY A 476 -29.51 -13.47 -32.98
CA GLY A 476 -29.54 -13.55 -34.44
C GLY A 476 -28.51 -14.54 -35.01
N ALA A 477 -27.30 -14.53 -34.47
CA ALA A 477 -26.27 -15.50 -34.86
C ALA A 477 -26.66 -16.95 -34.52
N VAL A 478 -27.21 -17.18 -33.33
CA VAL A 478 -27.69 -18.51 -32.90
C VAL A 478 -28.82 -18.99 -33.83
N LEU A 479 -29.77 -18.12 -34.15
CA LEU A 479 -30.86 -18.45 -35.11
C LEU A 479 -30.31 -18.75 -36.50
N ALA A 480 -29.35 -17.97 -37.00
CA ALA A 480 -28.76 -18.18 -38.30
C ALA A 480 -28.02 -19.55 -38.37
N VAL A 481 -27.25 -19.87 -37.34
CA VAL A 481 -26.58 -21.19 -37.22
C VAL A 481 -27.64 -22.31 -37.17
N GLY A 482 -28.70 -22.16 -36.39
CA GLY A 482 -29.77 -23.12 -36.29
C GLY A 482 -30.46 -23.37 -37.66
N ILE A 483 -30.74 -22.30 -38.41
CA ILE A 483 -31.34 -22.38 -39.76
C ILE A 483 -30.36 -23.13 -40.72
N VAL A 484 -29.07 -22.80 -40.71
CA VAL A 484 -28.08 -23.46 -41.56
C VAL A 484 -27.99 -24.96 -41.25
N VAL A 485 -28.01 -25.34 -39.97
CA VAL A 485 -27.99 -26.74 -39.53
C VAL A 485 -29.24 -27.48 -40.04
N VAL A 486 -30.45 -26.89 -39.86
CA VAL A 486 -31.70 -27.47 -40.33
C VAL A 486 -31.72 -27.62 -41.87
N MET A 487 -31.25 -26.60 -42.59
CA MET A 487 -31.19 -26.66 -44.07
C MET A 487 -30.20 -27.73 -44.56
N ARG A 488 -29.03 -27.86 -43.91
CA ARG A 488 -28.06 -28.95 -44.24
C ARG A 488 -28.65 -30.32 -43.94
N ARG A 489 -29.42 -30.47 -42.87
CA ARG A 489 -30.07 -31.75 -42.51
C ARG A 489 -31.19 -32.14 -43.46
N LYS A 490 -31.93 -31.18 -44.03
CA LYS A 490 -32.98 -31.42 -45.03
C LYS A 490 -32.42 -31.75 -46.44
N ARG A 491 -31.17 -31.40 -46.75
CA ARG A 491 -30.52 -31.68 -48.00
C ARG A 491 -29.73 -32.99 -48.03
N ARG A 492 -29.63 -33.70 -46.89
CA ARG A 492 -29.19 -35.09 -46.76
C ARG A 492 -30.40 -36.03 -46.61
#